data_6feca234552ab63f2de57780268ec293
#
_entry.id   6feca234552ab63f2de57780268ec293
#
_cell.length_a   1.000
_cell.length_b   1.000
_cell.length_c   1.000
_cell.angle_alpha   90.00
_cell.angle_beta   90.00
_cell.angle_gamma   90.00
#
_symmetry.space_group_name_H-M   'P 1'
#
loop_
_entity.id
_entity.type
_entity.pdbx_description
1 polymer ?
#
loop_
_entity_poly.entity_id
_entity_poly.type
_entity_poly.pdbx_seq_one_letter_code
_entity_poly.pdbx_strand_id
1 'polypeptide(L)'
;MNIFKSNIKLILQILFVIIFFSTLHAKKPNKFDSGEHIADYFSGLLLLHNNEYKESYKFLKKLDGLEANHRNYSSKYLFSLINLGKFNEAFDYSKKLEKRKLSNFESDLIIGIYYLKNEKFELAQKYFLKLRNRESQFIFNNFVANSLLKWASFKTLDLNSAQKKIYEIDSKF
;
A
#
# COMPACT_ATOMS: atom_id res chain seq x y z
N MET A 1 11.20 -47.65 -46.38
CA MET A 1 10.81 -46.23 -46.45
C MET A 1 9.48 -45.90 -45.75
N ASN A 2 8.58 -46.85 -45.51
CA ASN A 2 7.27 -46.60 -44.87
C ASN A 2 7.31 -46.53 -43.34
N ILE A 3 8.22 -47.20 -42.67
CA ILE A 3 8.34 -47.22 -41.19
C ILE A 3 8.81 -45.86 -40.65
N PHE A 4 9.69 -45.18 -41.38
CA PHE A 4 10.19 -43.86 -40.97
C PHE A 4 9.11 -42.75 -41.04
N LYS A 5 8.21 -42.81 -42.05
CA LYS A 5 7.07 -41.89 -42.19
C LYS A 5 6.00 -42.07 -41.11
N SER A 6 5.81 -43.32 -40.65
CA SER A 6 4.85 -43.64 -39.58
C SER A 6 5.31 -43.09 -38.23
N ASN A 7 6.61 -43.20 -37.91
CA ASN A 7 7.17 -42.71 -36.66
C ASN A 7 7.17 -41.17 -36.58
N ILE A 8 7.36 -40.47 -37.71
CA ILE A 8 7.30 -39.01 -37.76
C ILE A 8 5.84 -38.49 -37.50
N LYS A 9 4.83 -39.16 -38.04
CA LYS A 9 3.43 -38.85 -37.76
C LYS A 9 3.09 -39.01 -36.28
N LEU A 10 3.54 -40.10 -35.67
CA LEU A 10 3.30 -40.33 -34.23
C LEU A 10 3.98 -39.27 -33.36
N ILE A 11 5.22 -38.92 -33.67
CA ILE A 11 5.96 -37.86 -32.96
C ILE A 11 5.24 -36.49 -33.08
N LEU A 12 4.78 -36.13 -34.28
CA LEU A 12 4.01 -34.91 -34.52
C LEU A 12 2.69 -34.87 -33.77
N GLN A 13 2.00 -36.03 -33.67
CA GLN A 13 0.76 -36.12 -32.87
C GLN A 13 1.01 -35.96 -31.39
N ILE A 14 2.06 -36.56 -30.84
CA ILE A 14 2.46 -36.44 -29.44
C ILE A 14 2.86 -34.96 -29.14
N LEU A 15 3.63 -34.35 -30.04
CA LEU A 15 4.04 -32.96 -29.89
C LEU A 15 2.84 -32.02 -29.90
N PHE A 16 1.85 -32.25 -30.79
CA PHE A 16 0.61 -31.47 -30.86
C PHE A 16 -0.21 -31.62 -29.57
N VAL A 17 -0.33 -32.83 -29.01
CA VAL A 17 -1.00 -33.08 -27.73
C VAL A 17 -0.29 -32.35 -26.59
N ILE A 18 1.04 -32.40 -26.51
CA ILE A 18 1.81 -31.70 -25.48
C ILE A 18 1.61 -30.18 -25.56
N ILE A 19 1.64 -29.63 -26.77
CA ILE A 19 1.41 -28.18 -26.97
C ILE A 19 0.00 -27.79 -26.57
N PHE A 20 -1.01 -28.60 -26.90
CA PHE A 20 -2.40 -28.30 -26.52
C PHE A 20 -2.64 -28.38 -25.01
N PHE A 21 -2.03 -29.33 -24.32
CA PHE A 21 -2.16 -29.45 -22.86
C PHE A 21 -1.37 -28.38 -22.08
N SER A 22 -0.29 -27.85 -22.64
CA SER A 22 0.49 -26.77 -22.00
C SER A 22 -0.22 -25.40 -22.04
N THR A 23 -1.17 -25.18 -22.92
CA THR A 23 -1.91 -23.92 -23.01
C THR A 23 -3.14 -23.83 -22.09
N LEU A 24 -3.51 -24.93 -21.42
CA LEU A 24 -4.67 -25.02 -20.54
C LEU A 24 -4.39 -24.68 -19.07
N HIS A 25 -3.33 -23.91 -18.77
CA HIS A 25 -3.19 -23.30 -17.48
C HIS A 25 -4.12 -22.06 -17.39
N ALA A 26 -5.42 -22.32 -17.21
CA ALA A 26 -6.36 -21.29 -16.85
C ALA A 26 -5.83 -20.58 -15.58
N LYS A 27 -5.45 -19.33 -15.72
CA LYS A 27 -5.04 -18.49 -14.59
C LYS A 27 -6.16 -18.57 -13.56
N LYS A 28 -5.87 -19.05 -12.34
CA LYS A 28 -6.89 -19.09 -11.27
C LYS A 28 -7.53 -17.71 -11.20
N PRO A 29 -8.86 -17.61 -11.30
CA PRO A 29 -9.52 -16.32 -11.21
C PRO A 29 -9.13 -15.68 -9.89
N ASN A 30 -8.73 -14.42 -9.93
CA ASN A 30 -8.45 -13.66 -8.72
C ASN A 30 -9.77 -13.52 -7.95
N LYS A 31 -9.76 -13.65 -6.64
CA LYS A 31 -10.93 -13.46 -5.77
C LYS A 31 -11.70 -12.16 -6.09
N PHE A 32 -11.02 -11.14 -6.61
CA PHE A 32 -11.56 -9.82 -6.88
C PHE A 32 -11.93 -9.54 -8.34
N ASP A 33 -11.88 -10.55 -9.22
CA ASP A 33 -12.21 -10.39 -10.65
C ASP A 33 -13.74 -10.45 -10.92
N SER A 34 -14.57 -10.53 -9.88
CA SER A 34 -16.04 -10.49 -10.05
C SER A 34 -16.52 -9.06 -10.33
N GLY A 35 -17.56 -8.94 -11.16
CA GLY A 35 -18.19 -7.64 -11.44
C GLY A 35 -18.65 -6.91 -10.18
N GLU A 36 -19.09 -7.65 -9.16
CA GLU A 36 -19.49 -7.10 -7.86
C GLU A 36 -18.32 -6.41 -7.14
N HIS A 37 -17.15 -7.04 -7.07
CA HIS A 37 -15.98 -6.44 -6.44
C HIS A 37 -15.47 -5.21 -7.20
N ILE A 38 -15.56 -5.24 -8.52
CA ILE A 38 -15.23 -4.08 -9.35
C ILE A 38 -16.20 -2.94 -9.06
N ALA A 39 -17.51 -3.22 -9.02
CA ALA A 39 -18.53 -2.24 -8.69
C ALA A 39 -18.34 -1.66 -7.26
N ASP A 40 -18.08 -2.51 -6.27
CA ASP A 40 -17.80 -2.08 -4.89
C ASP A 40 -16.57 -1.15 -4.84
N TYR A 41 -15.51 -1.45 -5.58
CA TYR A 41 -14.32 -0.60 -5.64
C TYR A 41 -14.61 0.78 -6.21
N PHE A 42 -15.26 0.84 -7.37
CA PHE A 42 -15.61 2.11 -8.01
C PHE A 42 -16.63 2.92 -7.20
N SER A 43 -17.62 2.25 -6.60
CA SER A 43 -18.55 2.90 -5.67
C SER A 43 -17.83 3.52 -4.48
N GLY A 44 -16.90 2.77 -3.87
CA GLY A 44 -16.06 3.28 -2.79
C GLY A 44 -15.24 4.49 -3.21
N LEU A 45 -14.64 4.49 -4.40
CA LEU A 45 -13.87 5.63 -4.91
C LEU A 45 -14.73 6.86 -5.19
N LEU A 46 -15.91 6.68 -5.80
CA LEU A 46 -16.84 7.77 -6.10
C LEU A 46 -17.29 8.46 -4.80
N LEU A 47 -17.66 7.65 -3.81
CA LEU A 47 -18.09 8.16 -2.51
C LEU A 47 -16.94 8.87 -1.77
N LEU A 48 -15.69 8.39 -1.88
CA LEU A 48 -14.51 9.13 -1.38
C LEU A 48 -14.38 10.50 -2.03
N HIS A 49 -14.55 10.55 -3.34
CA HIS A 49 -14.46 11.80 -4.11
C HIS A 49 -15.53 12.82 -3.66
N ASN A 50 -16.72 12.32 -3.32
CA ASN A 50 -17.84 13.13 -2.85
C ASN A 50 -17.77 13.44 -1.33
N ASN A 51 -16.69 13.06 -0.64
CA ASN A 51 -16.50 13.18 0.81
C ASN A 51 -17.51 12.37 1.65
N GLU A 52 -18.14 11.37 1.06
CA GLU A 52 -19.06 10.45 1.73
C GLU A 52 -18.29 9.29 2.38
N TYR A 53 -17.42 9.62 3.33
CA TYR A 53 -16.44 8.68 3.91
C TYR A 53 -17.07 7.46 4.57
N LYS A 54 -18.20 7.61 5.22
CA LYS A 54 -18.90 6.52 5.92
C LYS A 54 -19.39 5.44 4.94
N GLU A 55 -20.01 5.86 3.86
CA GLU A 55 -20.51 4.96 2.84
C GLU A 55 -19.34 4.36 2.03
N SER A 56 -18.37 5.18 1.66
CA SER A 56 -17.14 4.71 1.01
C SER A 56 -16.46 3.61 1.81
N TYR A 57 -16.31 3.79 3.12
CA TYR A 57 -15.71 2.78 4.00
C TYR A 57 -16.45 1.45 3.94
N LYS A 58 -17.80 1.45 3.87
CA LYS A 58 -18.58 0.21 3.78
C LYS A 58 -18.26 -0.60 2.52
N PHE A 59 -18.13 0.07 1.39
CA PHE A 59 -17.76 -0.55 0.13
C PHE A 59 -16.32 -1.04 0.12
N LEU A 60 -15.38 -0.18 0.50
CA LEU A 60 -13.95 -0.53 0.51
C LEU A 60 -13.64 -1.66 1.51
N LYS A 61 -14.30 -1.71 2.67
CA LYS A 61 -14.09 -2.75 3.67
C LYS A 61 -14.39 -4.16 3.15
N LYS A 62 -15.37 -4.32 2.26
CA LYS A 62 -15.69 -5.62 1.65
C LYS A 62 -14.53 -6.19 0.83
N LEU A 63 -13.62 -5.33 0.39
CA LEU A 63 -12.50 -5.67 -0.49
C LEU A 63 -11.20 -5.93 0.29
N ASP A 64 -11.28 -6.26 1.58
CA ASP A 64 -10.10 -6.59 2.40
C ASP A 64 -9.31 -7.75 1.76
N GLY A 65 -8.05 -7.52 1.48
CA GLY A 65 -7.16 -8.43 0.75
C GLY A 65 -6.85 -7.97 -0.68
N LEU A 66 -7.61 -7.00 -1.23
CA LEU A 66 -7.34 -6.44 -2.56
C LEU A 66 -5.98 -5.75 -2.64
N GLU A 67 -5.43 -5.31 -1.51
CA GLU A 67 -4.11 -4.65 -1.43
C GLU A 67 -2.96 -5.48 -2.01
N ALA A 68 -3.12 -6.80 -2.06
CA ALA A 68 -2.11 -7.70 -2.65
C ALA A 68 -2.00 -7.56 -4.18
N ASN A 69 -3.12 -7.19 -4.83
CA ASN A 69 -3.23 -7.14 -6.29
C ASN A 69 -3.43 -5.71 -6.81
N HIS A 70 -3.90 -4.80 -5.96
CA HIS A 70 -4.19 -3.43 -6.32
C HIS A 70 -3.56 -2.44 -5.33
N ARG A 71 -2.42 -1.89 -5.71
CA ARG A 71 -1.58 -1.04 -4.85
C ARG A 71 -2.29 0.18 -4.27
N ASN A 72 -3.16 0.82 -5.05
CA ASN A 72 -3.84 2.04 -4.64
C ASN A 72 -5.02 1.80 -3.68
N TYR A 73 -5.50 0.56 -3.57
CA TYR A 73 -6.61 0.24 -2.68
C TYR A 73 -6.29 0.60 -1.23
N SER A 74 -5.12 0.21 -0.73
CA SER A 74 -4.73 0.46 0.66
C SER A 74 -4.70 1.94 1.03
N SER A 75 -4.20 2.81 0.13
CA SER A 75 -4.21 4.26 0.35
C SER A 75 -5.64 4.80 0.44
N LYS A 76 -6.55 4.35 -0.42
CA LYS A 76 -7.95 4.78 -0.41
C LYS A 76 -8.70 4.30 0.83
N TYR A 77 -8.45 3.05 1.24
CA TYR A 77 -9.04 2.51 2.47
C TYR A 77 -8.54 3.23 3.72
N LEU A 78 -7.22 3.47 3.82
CA LEU A 78 -6.64 4.26 4.91
C LEU A 78 -7.20 5.68 4.95
N PHE A 79 -7.36 6.32 3.79
CA PHE A 79 -7.94 7.65 3.70
C PHE A 79 -9.38 7.68 4.25
N SER A 80 -10.20 6.67 3.93
CA SER A 80 -11.56 6.56 4.48
C SER A 80 -11.56 6.40 6.01
N LEU A 81 -10.65 5.57 6.55
CA LEU A 81 -10.52 5.35 7.99
C LEU A 81 -10.13 6.63 8.74
N ILE A 82 -9.15 7.37 8.23
CA ILE A 82 -8.67 8.62 8.84
C ILE A 82 -9.78 9.68 8.87
N ASN A 83 -10.51 9.86 7.76
CA ASN A 83 -11.60 10.83 7.70
C ASN A 83 -12.80 10.45 8.58
N LEU A 84 -12.94 9.18 8.95
CA LEU A 84 -13.92 8.72 9.94
C LEU A 84 -13.43 8.79 11.39
N GLY A 85 -12.21 9.25 11.63
CA GLY A 85 -11.62 9.25 12.97
C GLY A 85 -11.26 7.86 13.50
N LYS A 86 -11.24 6.84 12.64
CA LYS A 86 -10.95 5.45 12.99
C LYS A 86 -9.44 5.18 13.06
N PHE A 87 -8.73 5.96 13.86
CA PHE A 87 -7.25 5.96 13.90
C PHE A 87 -6.66 4.62 14.36
N ASN A 88 -7.30 3.93 15.29
CA ASN A 88 -6.83 2.63 15.75
C ASN A 88 -6.97 1.57 14.64
N GLU A 89 -8.12 1.54 13.94
CA GLU A 89 -8.31 0.64 12.80
C GLU A 89 -7.29 0.94 11.68
N ALA A 90 -6.99 2.22 11.42
CA ALA A 90 -6.00 2.63 10.44
C ALA A 90 -4.58 2.16 10.83
N PHE A 91 -4.23 2.27 12.11
CA PHE A 91 -2.96 1.75 12.64
C PHE A 91 -2.87 0.23 12.49
N ASP A 92 -3.89 -0.51 12.91
CA ASP A 92 -3.91 -1.97 12.83
C ASP A 92 -3.82 -2.46 11.38
N TYR A 93 -4.55 -1.83 10.48
CA TYR A 93 -4.46 -2.13 9.05
C TYR A 93 -3.07 -1.81 8.48
N SER A 94 -2.48 -0.68 8.87
CA SER A 94 -1.12 -0.32 8.47
C SER A 94 -0.09 -1.35 8.96
N LYS A 95 -0.24 -1.86 10.19
CA LYS A 95 0.60 -2.93 10.73
C LYS A 95 0.38 -4.27 10.00
N LYS A 96 -0.84 -4.56 9.54
CA LYS A 96 -1.14 -5.71 8.68
C LYS A 96 -0.40 -5.59 7.34
N LEU A 97 -0.42 -4.42 6.71
CA LEU A 97 0.33 -4.16 5.48
C LEU A 97 1.83 -4.36 5.67
N GLU A 98 2.38 -3.87 6.78
CA GLU A 98 3.81 -4.04 7.10
C GLU A 98 4.20 -5.51 7.21
N LYS A 99 3.43 -6.32 7.96
CA LYS A 99 3.67 -7.76 8.10
C LYS A 99 3.65 -8.49 6.76
N ARG A 100 2.84 -8.03 5.82
CA ARG A 100 2.70 -8.60 4.48
C ARG A 100 3.68 -8.01 3.45
N LYS A 101 4.58 -7.11 3.85
CA LYS A 101 5.52 -6.37 2.98
C LYS A 101 4.82 -5.55 1.90
N LEU A 102 3.62 -5.06 2.20
CA LEU A 102 2.78 -4.23 1.32
C LEU A 102 2.69 -2.78 1.79
N SER A 103 3.58 -2.36 2.71
CA SER A 103 3.59 -0.98 3.22
C SER A 103 3.73 0.04 2.08
N ASN A 104 2.97 1.11 2.18
CA ASN A 104 3.07 2.30 1.34
C ASN A 104 3.41 3.54 2.19
N PHE A 105 3.49 4.72 1.57
CA PHE A 105 3.79 5.96 2.26
C PHE A 105 2.77 6.24 3.37
N GLU A 106 1.48 6.14 3.07
CA GLU A 106 0.39 6.43 3.98
C GLU A 106 0.39 5.49 5.20
N SER A 107 0.61 4.20 4.98
CA SER A 107 0.66 3.23 6.08
C SER A 107 1.84 3.48 7.03
N ASP A 108 3.03 3.77 6.50
CA ASP A 108 4.19 4.07 7.33
C ASP A 108 4.02 5.42 8.07
N LEU A 109 3.39 6.41 7.41
CA LEU A 109 3.05 7.70 8.02
C LEU A 109 2.09 7.52 9.20
N ILE A 110 1.02 6.74 9.03
CA ILE A 110 0.04 6.47 10.09
C ILE A 110 0.69 5.79 11.27
N ILE A 111 1.56 4.79 11.04
CA ILE A 111 2.28 4.12 12.13
C ILE A 111 3.19 5.09 12.86
N GLY A 112 3.94 5.92 12.13
CA GLY A 112 4.83 6.92 12.72
C GLY A 112 4.07 7.95 13.58
N ILE A 113 2.96 8.49 13.07
CA ILE A 113 2.09 9.44 13.79
C ILE A 113 1.46 8.77 15.02
N TYR A 114 1.01 7.52 14.90
CA TYR A 114 0.47 6.80 16.04
C TYR A 114 1.48 6.66 17.18
N TYR A 115 2.72 6.31 16.85
CA TYR A 115 3.79 6.24 17.85
C TYR A 115 4.16 7.62 18.42
N LEU A 116 4.18 8.66 17.58
CA LEU A 116 4.42 10.02 18.03
C LEU A 116 3.37 10.48 19.04
N LYS A 117 2.07 10.27 18.71
CA LYS A 117 0.94 10.58 19.59
C LYS A 117 1.01 9.87 20.94
N ASN A 118 1.52 8.63 20.95
CA ASN A 118 1.68 7.82 22.17
C ASN A 118 3.07 7.99 22.81
N GLU A 119 3.76 9.08 22.51
CA GLU A 119 5.06 9.45 23.07
C GLU A 119 6.18 8.40 22.88
N LYS A 120 6.02 7.49 21.92
CA LYS A 120 7.03 6.49 21.56
C LYS A 120 7.95 7.07 20.49
N PHE A 121 8.73 8.09 20.87
CA PHE A 121 9.49 8.95 19.95
C PHE A 121 10.51 8.18 19.11
N GLU A 122 11.21 7.23 19.67
CA GLU A 122 12.19 6.42 18.95
C GLU A 122 11.55 5.57 17.84
N LEU A 123 10.38 4.97 18.15
CA LEU A 123 9.62 4.24 17.16
C LEU A 123 9.06 5.18 16.08
N ALA A 124 8.56 6.34 16.46
CA ALA A 124 8.09 7.34 15.50
C ALA A 124 9.22 7.76 14.55
N GLN A 125 10.41 8.08 15.08
CA GLN A 125 11.60 8.43 14.28
C GLN A 125 11.97 7.32 13.29
N LYS A 126 11.92 6.05 13.71
CA LYS A 126 12.20 4.91 12.82
C LYS A 126 11.29 4.91 11.59
N TYR A 127 9.98 5.16 11.78
CA TYR A 127 9.03 5.20 10.66
C TYR A 127 9.19 6.45 9.80
N PHE A 128 9.48 7.61 10.40
CA PHE A 128 9.74 8.83 9.63
C PHE A 128 11.04 8.77 8.85
N LEU A 129 12.08 8.10 9.36
CA LEU A 129 13.29 7.78 8.60
C LEU A 129 12.98 6.84 7.42
N LYS A 130 12.13 5.84 7.64
CA LYS A 130 11.68 4.93 6.58
C LYS A 130 10.93 5.69 5.48
N LEU A 131 10.08 6.66 5.84
CA LEU A 131 9.39 7.54 4.89
C LEU A 131 10.37 8.38 4.08
N ARG A 132 11.35 9.03 4.74
CA ARG A 132 12.36 9.86 4.09
C ARG A 132 13.20 9.06 3.09
N ASN A 133 13.54 7.82 3.41
CA ASN A 133 14.38 6.96 2.59
C ASN A 133 13.60 6.24 1.46
N ARG A 134 12.28 6.43 1.37
CA ARG A 134 11.53 5.95 0.21
C ARG A 134 11.88 6.81 -1.00
N GLU A 135 12.13 6.15 -2.12
CA GLU A 135 12.19 6.84 -3.41
C GLU A 135 10.82 7.45 -3.71
N SER A 136 10.63 8.69 -3.33
CA SER A 136 9.41 9.43 -3.60
C SER A 136 9.70 10.48 -4.66
N GLN A 137 8.99 10.42 -5.78
CA GLN A 137 8.99 11.46 -6.80
C GLN A 137 8.25 12.73 -6.34
N PHE A 138 7.57 12.66 -5.18
CA PHE A 138 6.78 13.76 -4.66
C PHE A 138 7.56 14.56 -3.61
N ILE A 139 7.91 15.79 -3.92
CA ILE A 139 8.58 16.75 -3.02
C ILE A 139 7.83 16.87 -1.70
N PHE A 140 6.49 16.89 -1.74
CA PHE A 140 5.64 16.97 -0.57
C PHE A 140 5.85 15.82 0.42
N ASN A 141 6.03 14.58 -0.07
CA ASN A 141 6.27 13.43 0.80
C ASN A 141 7.59 13.58 1.58
N ASN A 142 8.63 14.10 0.92
CA ASN A 142 9.92 14.35 1.55
C ASN A 142 9.82 15.48 2.59
N PHE A 143 9.07 16.53 2.28
CA PHE A 143 8.79 17.61 3.24
C PHE A 143 8.10 17.09 4.49
N VAL A 144 7.01 16.33 4.35
CA VAL A 144 6.28 15.73 5.47
C VAL A 144 7.17 14.83 6.31
N ALA A 145 7.93 13.92 5.68
CA ALA A 145 8.82 13.00 6.38
C ALA A 145 9.90 13.74 7.19
N ASN A 146 10.54 14.75 6.59
CA ASN A 146 11.58 15.54 7.27
C ASN A 146 11.02 16.38 8.43
N SER A 147 9.85 17.00 8.24
CA SER A 147 9.19 17.79 9.28
C SER A 147 8.83 16.93 10.48
N LEU A 148 8.19 15.78 10.25
CA LEU A 148 7.81 14.86 11.32
C LEU A 148 9.02 14.23 12.03
N LEU A 149 10.10 13.96 11.31
CA LEU A 149 11.34 13.46 11.89
C LEU A 149 11.93 14.49 12.86
N LYS A 150 11.94 15.78 12.48
CA LYS A 150 12.39 16.86 13.36
C LYS A 150 11.49 16.98 14.59
N TRP A 151 10.16 16.97 14.41
CA TRP A 151 9.22 16.99 15.54
C TRP A 151 9.44 15.84 16.52
N ALA A 152 9.62 14.62 16.03
CA ALA A 152 9.88 13.45 16.87
C ALA A 152 11.21 13.54 17.63
N SER A 153 12.17 14.38 17.19
CA SER A 153 13.46 14.57 17.84
C SER A 153 13.47 15.69 18.89
N PHE A 154 12.45 16.56 18.98
CA PHE A 154 12.45 17.71 19.90
C PHE A 154 12.48 17.33 21.37
N LYS A 155 11.89 16.22 21.78
CA LYS A 155 11.90 15.79 23.19
C LYS A 155 13.31 15.47 23.72
N THR A 156 14.25 15.16 22.83
CA THR A 156 15.64 14.84 23.20
C THR A 156 16.57 16.07 23.13
N LEU A 157 16.03 17.25 22.78
CA LEU A 157 16.82 18.46 22.58
C LEU A 157 16.57 19.46 23.70
N ASP A 158 17.60 20.20 24.07
CA ASP A 158 17.47 21.43 24.81
C ASP A 158 16.77 22.52 23.97
N LEU A 159 16.26 23.58 24.64
CA LEU A 159 15.48 24.62 24.00
C LEU A 159 16.22 25.32 22.83
N ASN A 160 17.51 25.59 22.99
CA ASN A 160 18.32 26.29 21.97
C ASN A 160 18.51 25.42 20.74
N SER A 161 18.81 24.13 20.94
CA SER A 161 18.94 23.14 19.85
C SER A 161 17.60 22.89 19.14
N ALA A 162 16.48 22.92 19.87
CA ALA A 162 15.13 22.82 19.30
C ALA A 162 14.81 24.02 18.41
N GLN A 163 15.07 25.25 18.90
CA GLN A 163 14.89 26.48 18.10
C GLN A 163 15.71 26.48 16.83
N LYS A 164 16.99 26.14 16.90
CA LYS A 164 17.87 26.01 15.73
C LYS A 164 17.31 25.07 14.69
N LYS A 165 16.80 23.90 15.11
CA LYS A 165 16.18 22.94 14.18
C LYS A 165 14.88 23.45 13.54
N ILE A 166 14.09 24.28 14.21
CA ILE A 166 12.92 24.93 13.62
C ILE A 166 13.34 25.87 12.49
N TYR A 167 14.31 26.75 12.75
CA TYR A 167 14.83 27.66 11.72
C TYR A 167 15.43 26.94 10.51
N GLU A 168 16.08 25.79 10.70
CA GLU A 168 16.57 24.97 9.60
C GLU A 168 15.46 24.35 8.71
N ILE A 169 14.21 24.29 9.20
CA ILE A 169 13.06 23.89 8.37
C ILE A 169 12.69 25.01 7.40
N ASP A 170 12.59 26.24 7.93
CA ASP A 170 12.19 27.43 7.16
C ASP A 170 13.20 27.82 6.06
N SER A 171 14.48 27.57 6.29
CA SER A 171 15.53 28.01 5.36
C SER A 171 15.71 27.12 4.12
N LYS A 172 14.97 26.01 4.02
CA LYS A 172 15.11 25.04 2.91
C LYS A 172 13.90 24.98 1.97
N PHE A 173 12.93 25.84 2.20
CA PHE A 173 11.72 26.01 1.40
C PHE A 173 11.45 27.51 1.12
#